data_e8850c290b1096ba78e44e4e4d5fb7dc
#
_entry.id   e8850c290b1096ba78e44e4e4d5fb7dc
#
_cell.length_a   1.000
_cell.length_b   1.000
_cell.length_c   1.000
_cell.angle_alpha   90.00
_cell.angle_beta   90.00
_cell.angle_gamma   90.00
#
_symmetry.space_group_name_H-M   'P 1'
#
loop_
_entity.id
_entity.type
_entity.pdbx_description
1 polymer ?
#
loop_
_entity_poly.entity_id
_entity_poly.type
_entity_poly.pdbx_seq_one_letter_code
_entity_poly.pdbx_strand_id
1 'polypeptide(L)'
;PMRWPLKFLLAAIALALSLSTPVAAADKQTVCTITVNSADEKEAFRRYLPESKYRFVELVERGRPDWLASACRAGVSCDVLVISGHYDGGNEFFSDRLEASEFLPVDELERVSCSDSCPGLFSRLKEAYLFGCNTLNAEAHSSASAEVVRSLVREGHSLKEAERQLRALNAGHGQSSRDRMRLVFKDVPVIYGFSSVAPLGPVAASALSAYLRANGAREI
;
A
#
# COMPACT_ATOMS: atom_id res chain seq x y z
N PRO A 1 58.35 12.55 48.91
CA PRO A 1 57.80 11.94 47.71
C PRO A 1 56.50 11.24 48.04
N MET A 2 55.40 11.83 47.53
CA MET A 2 54.03 11.42 47.84
C MET A 2 53.65 10.33 46.85
N ARG A 3 53.53 9.09 47.31
CA ARG A 3 53.04 7.95 46.52
C ARG A 3 51.53 7.94 46.56
N TRP A 4 50.90 8.34 45.51
CA TRP A 4 49.46 8.16 45.35
C TRP A 4 49.17 6.67 45.07
N PRO A 5 48.17 6.09 45.73
CA PRO A 5 47.90 4.67 45.59
C PRO A 5 47.23 4.42 44.22
N LEU A 6 47.83 3.50 43.46
CA LEU A 6 47.44 3.02 42.15
C LEU A 6 45.96 2.53 42.05
N LYS A 7 45.31 2.36 43.19
CA LYS A 7 43.92 1.89 43.31
C LYS A 7 42.88 2.93 42.86
N PHE A 8 43.20 4.22 42.85
CA PHE A 8 42.27 5.26 42.40
C PHE A 8 42.26 5.45 40.86
N LEU A 9 43.30 5.03 40.18
CA LEU A 9 43.37 5.15 38.71
C LEU A 9 42.53 4.10 38.00
N LEU A 10 42.38 2.91 38.60
CA LEU A 10 41.56 1.83 38.01
C LEU A 10 40.04 2.05 38.16
N ALA A 11 39.62 2.78 39.20
CA ALA A 11 38.21 3.10 39.42
C ALA A 11 37.70 4.17 38.44
N ALA A 12 38.53 5.09 37.98
CA ALA A 12 38.16 6.14 37.01
C ALA A 12 38.01 5.60 35.58
N ILE A 13 38.77 4.54 35.24
CA ILE A 13 38.67 3.91 33.89
C ILE A 13 37.45 3.03 33.79
N ALA A 14 36.99 2.39 34.85
CA ALA A 14 35.78 1.56 34.84
C ALA A 14 34.49 2.39 34.72
N LEU A 15 34.48 3.65 35.14
CA LEU A 15 33.30 4.52 35.08
C LEU A 15 33.11 5.17 33.70
N ALA A 16 34.16 5.24 32.88
CA ALA A 16 34.09 5.83 31.54
C ALA A 16 33.59 4.87 30.44
N LEU A 17 33.52 3.56 30.74
CA LEU A 17 33.12 2.52 29.78
C LEU A 17 31.61 2.16 29.78
N SER A 18 30.83 2.76 30.68
CA SER A 18 29.44 2.35 30.91
C SER A 18 28.36 3.28 30.31
N LEU A 19 28.70 4.24 29.44
CA LEU A 19 27.75 5.21 28.88
C LEU A 19 27.56 5.13 27.36
N SER A 20 27.99 4.06 26.72
CA SER A 20 27.61 3.79 25.35
C SER A 20 26.34 2.95 25.35
N THR A 21 25.20 3.55 25.70
CA THR A 21 23.90 2.97 25.29
C THR A 21 23.88 2.95 23.78
N PRO A 22 23.74 1.77 23.15
CA PRO A 22 23.52 1.74 21.71
C PRO A 22 22.26 2.56 21.46
N VAL A 23 22.38 3.66 20.72
CA VAL A 23 21.21 4.33 20.15
C VAL A 23 20.55 3.26 19.27
N ALA A 24 19.42 2.74 19.74
CA ALA A 24 18.63 1.82 18.96
C ALA A 24 18.33 2.52 17.62
N ALA A 25 18.84 1.96 16.53
CA ALA A 25 18.52 2.49 15.21
C ALA A 25 16.99 2.48 15.11
N ALA A 26 16.39 3.66 14.95
CA ALA A 26 14.96 3.78 14.84
C ALA A 26 14.50 2.86 13.67
N ASP A 27 13.55 1.98 13.93
CA ASP A 27 13.02 1.07 12.91
C ASP A 27 12.49 1.88 11.75
N LYS A 28 12.99 1.58 10.54
CA LYS A 28 12.53 2.26 9.33
C LYS A 28 11.06 1.96 9.09
N GLN A 29 10.30 2.97 8.71
CA GLN A 29 8.92 2.78 8.25
C GLN A 29 8.91 2.01 6.93
N THR A 30 7.97 1.09 6.78
CA THR A 30 7.84 0.25 5.60
C THR A 30 6.80 0.85 4.67
N VAL A 31 7.25 1.26 3.48
CA VAL A 31 6.39 1.65 2.37
C VAL A 31 6.17 0.41 1.50
N CYS A 32 4.98 -0.15 1.59
CA CYS A 32 4.57 -1.27 0.75
C CYS A 32 4.01 -0.74 -0.57
N THR A 33 4.39 -1.36 -1.66
CA THR A 33 3.90 -0.99 -2.99
C THR A 33 3.27 -2.18 -3.69
N ILE A 34 2.21 -1.91 -4.45
CA ILE A 34 1.57 -2.84 -5.37
C ILE A 34 1.51 -2.14 -6.72
N THR A 35 2.38 -2.53 -7.64
CA THR A 35 2.53 -1.91 -8.94
C THR A 35 1.85 -2.79 -10.00
N VAL A 36 0.58 -2.54 -10.24
CA VAL A 36 -0.20 -3.30 -11.23
C VAL A 36 0.04 -2.78 -12.64
N ASN A 37 0.07 -1.46 -12.83
CA ASN A 37 0.24 -0.85 -14.15
C ASN A 37 1.54 -0.04 -14.27
N SER A 38 1.62 1.12 -13.61
CA SER A 38 2.71 2.08 -13.70
C SER A 38 3.53 2.12 -12.41
N ALA A 39 4.85 2.26 -12.54
CA ALA A 39 5.76 2.45 -11.41
C ALA A 39 5.99 3.94 -11.06
N ASP A 40 5.38 4.86 -11.80
CA ASP A 40 5.70 6.30 -11.69
C ASP A 40 5.44 6.85 -10.28
N GLU A 41 4.34 6.46 -9.65
CA GLU A 41 3.99 6.89 -8.31
C GLU A 41 4.96 6.30 -7.27
N LYS A 42 5.28 5.02 -7.39
CA LYS A 42 6.27 4.35 -6.53
C LYS A 42 7.62 5.05 -6.60
N GLU A 43 8.08 5.37 -7.79
CA GLU A 43 9.36 6.05 -7.99
C GLU A 43 9.32 7.49 -7.48
N ALA A 44 8.18 8.17 -7.51
CA ALA A 44 8.01 9.47 -6.87
C ALA A 44 8.18 9.36 -5.34
N PHE A 45 7.55 8.39 -4.68
CA PHE A 45 7.76 8.15 -3.26
C PHE A 45 9.23 7.84 -2.94
N ARG A 46 9.88 6.95 -3.69
CA ARG A 46 11.30 6.60 -3.50
C ARG A 46 12.23 7.80 -3.60
N ARG A 47 11.94 8.71 -4.52
CA ARG A 47 12.76 9.91 -4.74
C ARG A 47 12.72 10.89 -3.57
N TYR A 48 11.57 10.99 -2.89
CA TYR A 48 11.35 12.02 -1.87
C TYR A 48 11.35 11.49 -0.44
N LEU A 49 11.19 10.21 -0.22
CA LEU A 49 11.29 9.59 1.10
C LEU A 49 12.70 9.07 1.34
N PRO A 50 13.42 9.58 2.37
CA PRO A 50 14.82 9.23 2.58
C PRO A 50 14.98 7.77 3.03
N GLU A 51 15.92 7.06 2.44
CA GLU A 51 16.26 5.67 2.78
C GLU A 51 16.70 5.48 4.24
N SER A 52 17.14 6.53 4.90
CA SER A 52 17.47 6.50 6.33
C SER A 52 16.26 6.25 7.22
N LYS A 53 15.06 6.64 6.78
CA LYS A 53 13.80 6.52 7.53
C LYS A 53 12.83 5.49 6.95
N TYR A 54 12.92 5.20 5.66
CA TYR A 54 11.97 4.37 4.93
C TYR A 54 12.64 3.19 4.23
N ARG A 55 11.93 2.09 4.16
CA ARG A 55 12.26 0.95 3.29
C ARG A 55 11.08 0.65 2.39
N PHE A 56 11.34 0.27 1.16
CA PHE A 56 10.32 -0.08 0.16
C PHE A 56 10.23 -1.59 -0.03
N VAL A 57 9.01 -2.10 -0.01
CA VAL A 57 8.70 -3.51 -0.25
C VAL A 57 7.61 -3.61 -1.30
N GLU A 58 7.91 -4.22 -2.46
CA GLU A 58 6.90 -4.58 -3.44
C GLU A 58 6.17 -5.83 -2.96
N LEU A 59 4.85 -5.75 -2.76
CA LEU A 59 4.04 -6.84 -2.22
C LEU A 59 3.63 -7.86 -3.27
N VAL A 60 3.39 -7.40 -4.49
CA VAL A 60 2.92 -8.23 -5.61
C VAL A 60 3.98 -8.22 -6.70
N GLU A 61 4.68 -9.34 -6.82
CA GLU A 61 5.62 -9.54 -7.92
C GLU A 61 4.86 -10.03 -9.17
N ARG A 62 5.29 -9.54 -10.33
CA ARG A 62 4.72 -9.91 -11.62
C ARG A 62 4.69 -11.41 -11.83
N GLY A 63 3.57 -11.89 -12.37
CA GLY A 63 3.38 -13.30 -12.71
C GLY A 63 3.21 -14.24 -11.53
N ARG A 64 3.07 -13.73 -10.31
CA ARG A 64 2.81 -14.57 -9.13
C ARG A 64 1.30 -14.69 -8.88
N PRO A 65 0.78 -15.92 -8.78
CA PRO A 65 -0.64 -16.15 -8.56
C PRO A 65 -1.08 -15.98 -7.11
N ASP A 66 -0.14 -15.85 -6.17
CA ASP A 66 -0.41 -15.79 -4.73
C ASP A 66 -0.50 -14.37 -4.16
N TRP A 67 -0.49 -13.36 -5.03
CA TRP A 67 -0.58 -11.93 -4.68
C TRP A 67 0.06 -11.58 -3.33
N LEU A 68 -0.75 -11.34 -2.29
CA LEU A 68 -0.28 -10.90 -0.98
C LEU A 68 0.16 -12.05 -0.05
N ALA A 69 -0.11 -13.30 -0.40
CA ALA A 69 0.15 -14.44 0.50
C ALA A 69 1.65 -14.62 0.80
N SER A 70 2.54 -14.34 -0.16
CA SER A 70 3.99 -14.43 0.08
C SER A 70 4.47 -13.36 1.05
N ALA A 71 3.95 -12.13 0.97
CA ALA A 71 4.27 -11.05 1.90
C ALA A 71 3.78 -11.39 3.32
N CYS A 72 2.59 -12.00 3.43
CA CYS A 72 2.06 -12.50 4.70
C CYS A 72 2.98 -13.55 5.33
N ARG A 73 3.40 -14.56 4.55
CA ARG A 73 4.33 -15.60 5.02
C ARG A 73 5.70 -15.05 5.42
N ALA A 74 6.17 -14.02 4.73
CA ALA A 74 7.43 -13.35 5.04
C ALA A 74 7.33 -12.41 6.25
N GLY A 75 6.15 -12.25 6.87
CA GLY A 75 5.96 -11.39 8.02
C GLY A 75 6.13 -9.90 7.72
N VAL A 76 5.84 -9.48 6.49
CA VAL A 76 5.89 -8.06 6.11
C VAL A 76 4.80 -7.30 6.89
N SER A 77 5.17 -6.12 7.40
CA SER A 77 4.24 -5.17 8.02
C SER A 77 4.41 -3.80 7.38
N CYS A 78 3.32 -3.22 6.91
CA CYS A 78 3.30 -1.96 6.19
C CYS A 78 2.92 -0.80 7.11
N ASP A 79 3.63 0.32 6.99
CA ASP A 79 3.24 1.59 7.60
C ASP A 79 2.54 2.50 6.58
N VAL A 80 2.91 2.41 5.31
CA VAL A 80 2.30 3.09 4.17
C VAL A 80 2.05 2.08 3.06
N LEU A 81 0.90 2.17 2.38
CA LEU A 81 0.56 1.36 1.22
C LEU A 81 0.35 2.25 -0.01
N VAL A 82 0.97 1.89 -1.12
CA VAL A 82 0.79 2.56 -2.42
C VAL A 82 0.34 1.53 -3.45
N ILE A 83 -0.85 1.70 -4.01
CA ILE A 83 -1.39 0.87 -5.08
C ILE A 83 -1.48 1.71 -6.36
N SER A 84 -0.81 1.27 -7.42
CA SER A 84 -0.80 1.91 -8.73
C SER A 84 -1.40 0.99 -9.78
N GLY A 85 -2.52 1.38 -10.39
CA GLY A 85 -3.21 0.62 -11.42
C GLY A 85 -4.50 1.29 -11.87
N HIS A 86 -5.07 0.84 -12.97
CA HIS A 86 -6.46 1.17 -13.27
C HIS A 86 -7.37 0.53 -12.22
N TYR A 87 -8.51 1.17 -11.96
CA TYR A 87 -9.52 0.61 -11.07
C TYR A 87 -10.86 0.57 -11.78
N ASP A 88 -11.53 -0.58 -11.74
CA ASP A 88 -12.76 -0.83 -12.48
C ASP A 88 -14.03 -0.34 -11.77
N GLY A 89 -13.88 0.20 -10.57
CA GLY A 89 -15.00 0.73 -9.81
C GLY A 89 -15.59 -0.23 -8.77
N GLY A 90 -14.99 -1.37 -8.48
CA GLY A 90 -15.48 -2.23 -7.42
C GLY A 90 -14.83 -3.58 -7.25
N ASN A 91 -14.26 -4.12 -8.31
CA ASN A 91 -13.80 -5.51 -8.33
C ASN A 91 -12.28 -5.65 -8.26
N GLU A 92 -11.53 -4.90 -9.07
CA GLU A 92 -10.08 -5.06 -9.14
C GLU A 92 -9.32 -3.81 -9.56
N PHE A 93 -8.03 -3.78 -9.20
CA PHE A 93 -7.01 -2.97 -9.86
C PHE A 93 -6.41 -3.78 -11.00
N PHE A 94 -6.22 -3.17 -12.16
CA PHE A 94 -5.76 -3.87 -13.36
C PHE A 94 -4.77 -3.05 -14.18
N SER A 95 -4.02 -3.76 -15.06
CA SER A 95 -3.12 -3.19 -16.04
C SER A 95 -3.80 -3.04 -17.39
N ASP A 96 -3.47 -2.00 -18.14
CA ASP A 96 -3.87 -1.84 -19.55
C ASP A 96 -2.97 -2.64 -20.50
N ARG A 97 -1.94 -3.32 -20.00
CA ARG A 97 -1.06 -4.14 -20.82
C ARG A 97 -1.75 -5.41 -21.26
N LEU A 98 -2.01 -5.52 -22.56
CA LEU A 98 -2.68 -6.68 -23.16
C LEU A 98 -1.88 -7.99 -23.03
N GLU A 99 -0.57 -7.88 -22.88
CA GLU A 99 0.36 -9.03 -22.84
C GLU A 99 0.53 -9.62 -21.46
N ALA A 100 0.21 -8.87 -20.41
CA ALA A 100 0.29 -9.32 -19.03
C ALA A 100 -1.06 -9.03 -18.37
N SER A 101 -1.85 -10.07 -18.15
CA SER A 101 -3.09 -10.00 -17.37
C SER A 101 -2.77 -9.76 -15.89
N GLU A 102 -2.19 -8.60 -15.60
CA GLU A 102 -1.89 -8.21 -14.22
C GLU A 102 -3.11 -7.53 -13.62
N PHE A 103 -3.62 -8.08 -12.55
CA PHE A 103 -4.72 -7.53 -11.80
C PHE A 103 -4.59 -7.89 -10.31
N LEU A 104 -5.20 -7.09 -9.46
CA LEU A 104 -5.31 -7.33 -8.03
C LEU A 104 -6.78 -7.22 -7.64
N PRO A 105 -7.44 -8.33 -7.28
CA PRO A 105 -8.81 -8.29 -6.78
C PRO A 105 -8.92 -7.51 -5.49
N VAL A 106 -9.97 -6.71 -5.34
CA VAL A 106 -10.28 -6.02 -4.08
C VAL A 106 -10.56 -7.02 -2.96
N ASP A 107 -11.14 -8.16 -3.30
CA ASP A 107 -11.40 -9.26 -2.35
C ASP A 107 -10.11 -9.81 -1.72
N GLU A 108 -8.99 -9.77 -2.45
CA GLU A 108 -7.69 -10.17 -1.88
C GLU A 108 -7.20 -9.16 -0.86
N LEU A 109 -7.40 -7.87 -1.08
CA LEU A 109 -7.12 -6.81 -0.10
C LEU A 109 -8.01 -6.97 1.13
N GLU A 110 -9.29 -7.25 0.93
CA GLU A 110 -10.25 -7.48 2.00
C GLU A 110 -9.89 -8.74 2.81
N ARG A 111 -9.56 -9.84 2.13
CA ARG A 111 -9.12 -11.06 2.78
C ARG A 111 -7.92 -10.82 3.70
N VAL A 112 -6.93 -10.08 3.25
CA VAL A 112 -5.73 -9.76 4.03
C VAL A 112 -6.05 -8.82 5.20
N SER A 113 -6.89 -7.83 4.97
CA SER A 113 -7.26 -6.84 5.99
C SER A 113 -8.16 -7.41 7.09
N CYS A 114 -9.05 -8.36 6.73
CA CYS A 114 -10.12 -8.82 7.61
C CYS A 114 -9.92 -10.25 8.15
N SER A 115 -8.93 -11.00 7.66
CA SER A 115 -8.73 -12.40 8.06
C SER A 115 -7.56 -12.57 9.03
N ASP A 116 -7.68 -13.55 9.92
CA ASP A 116 -6.61 -13.94 10.83
C ASP A 116 -5.43 -14.60 10.10
N SER A 117 -5.55 -14.89 8.79
CA SER A 117 -4.51 -15.53 8.01
C SER A 117 -3.30 -14.62 7.71
N CYS A 118 -3.48 -13.30 7.83
CA CYS A 118 -2.43 -12.32 7.59
C CYS A 118 -2.53 -11.11 8.55
N PRO A 119 -2.51 -11.32 9.86
CA PRO A 119 -2.82 -10.26 10.83
C PRO A 119 -1.80 -9.12 10.86
N GLY A 120 -0.58 -9.37 10.35
CA GLY A 120 0.53 -8.41 10.44
C GLY A 120 0.62 -7.42 9.30
N LEU A 121 0.15 -7.74 8.10
CA LEU A 121 0.48 -6.99 6.89
C LEU A 121 0.00 -5.53 6.95
N PHE A 122 -1.25 -5.30 7.34
CA PHE A 122 -1.86 -3.97 7.42
C PHE A 122 -2.10 -3.47 8.85
N SER A 123 -1.66 -4.22 9.88
CA SER A 123 -1.92 -3.87 11.28
C SER A 123 -1.31 -2.54 11.74
N ARG A 124 -0.24 -2.10 11.08
CA ARG A 124 0.46 -0.84 11.37
C ARG A 124 0.20 0.24 10.32
N LEU A 125 -0.68 -0.04 9.37
CA LEU A 125 -0.92 0.85 8.23
C LEU A 125 -1.53 2.17 8.69
N LYS A 126 -0.84 3.28 8.41
CA LYS A 126 -1.26 4.64 8.73
C LYS A 126 -1.90 5.33 7.55
N GLU A 127 -1.40 5.08 6.37
CA GLU A 127 -1.83 5.73 5.14
C GLU A 127 -1.90 4.74 3.97
N ALA A 128 -2.96 4.83 3.18
CA ALA A 128 -3.14 4.10 1.93
C ALA A 128 -3.33 5.09 0.77
N TYR A 129 -2.52 4.94 -0.27
CA TYR A 129 -2.57 5.73 -1.50
C TYR A 129 -3.05 4.87 -2.65
N LEU A 130 -4.21 5.20 -3.20
CA LEU A 130 -4.91 4.43 -4.22
C LEU A 130 -4.91 5.19 -5.55
N PHE A 131 -3.95 4.88 -6.41
CA PHE A 131 -3.80 5.50 -7.73
C PHE A 131 -4.57 4.71 -8.77
N GLY A 132 -5.88 4.98 -8.84
CA GLY A 132 -6.81 4.43 -9.80
C GLY A 132 -8.05 5.31 -9.92
N CYS A 133 -8.75 5.25 -11.06
CA CYS A 133 -9.96 6.03 -11.28
C CYS A 133 -11.06 5.65 -10.28
N ASN A 134 -11.77 6.64 -9.73
CA ASN A 134 -12.94 6.43 -8.90
C ASN A 134 -12.72 5.59 -7.62
N THR A 135 -11.48 5.41 -7.17
CA THR A 135 -11.17 4.61 -5.96
C THR A 135 -11.88 5.11 -4.71
N LEU A 136 -12.17 6.42 -4.64
CA LEU A 136 -12.94 7.06 -3.56
C LEU A 136 -14.20 7.77 -4.05
N ASN A 137 -14.79 7.31 -5.17
CA ASN A 137 -16.07 7.84 -5.61
C ASN A 137 -17.15 7.51 -4.57
N ALA A 138 -17.87 8.56 -4.14
CA ALA A 138 -18.93 8.47 -3.14
C ALA A 138 -20.28 8.04 -3.73
N GLU A 139 -20.42 8.11 -5.05
CA GLU A 139 -21.65 7.73 -5.72
C GLU A 139 -21.74 6.20 -5.77
N ALA A 140 -22.92 5.69 -5.45
CA ALA A 140 -23.22 4.29 -5.65
C ALA A 140 -23.15 3.97 -7.14
N HIS A 141 -22.40 2.95 -7.51
CA HIS A 141 -22.34 2.52 -8.91
C HIS A 141 -23.69 1.93 -9.32
N SER A 142 -24.48 2.72 -10.03
CA SER A 142 -25.76 2.30 -10.58
C SER A 142 -25.64 1.70 -11.98
N SER A 143 -24.49 1.84 -12.61
CA SER A 143 -24.21 1.32 -13.94
C SER A 143 -22.98 0.44 -13.93
N ALA A 144 -23.19 -0.72 -14.40
CA ALA A 144 -22.18 -1.64 -14.80
C ALA A 144 -21.28 -1.03 -15.82
N SER A 145 -20.08 -0.77 -15.47
CA SER A 145 -19.12 -0.43 -16.48
C SER A 145 -18.73 -1.68 -17.27
N ALA A 146 -18.44 -1.51 -18.55
CA ALA A 146 -17.84 -2.56 -19.34
C ALA A 146 -16.53 -3.08 -18.73
N GLU A 147 -15.90 -2.29 -17.86
CA GLU A 147 -14.75 -2.66 -17.09
C GLU A 147 -15.03 -3.79 -16.10
N VAL A 148 -16.11 -3.73 -15.33
CA VAL A 148 -16.46 -4.79 -14.36
C VAL A 148 -16.68 -6.11 -15.08
N VAL A 149 -17.38 -6.10 -16.22
CA VAL A 149 -17.54 -7.30 -17.06
C VAL A 149 -16.18 -7.83 -17.51
N ARG A 150 -15.30 -6.95 -17.97
CA ARG A 150 -13.96 -7.34 -18.42
C ARG A 150 -13.12 -7.92 -17.27
N SER A 151 -13.22 -7.34 -16.07
CA SER A 151 -12.57 -7.86 -14.87
C SER A 151 -13.01 -9.27 -14.55
N LEU A 152 -14.31 -9.50 -14.49
CA LEU A 152 -14.87 -10.83 -14.22
C LEU A 152 -14.49 -11.87 -15.28
N VAL A 153 -14.41 -11.46 -16.55
CA VAL A 153 -13.92 -12.34 -17.62
C VAL A 153 -12.42 -12.66 -17.45
N ARG A 154 -11.60 -11.70 -17.03
CA ARG A 154 -10.19 -11.94 -16.71
C ARG A 154 -10.01 -12.91 -15.54
N GLU A 155 -10.91 -12.85 -14.56
CA GLU A 155 -10.95 -13.81 -13.44
C GLU A 155 -11.41 -15.22 -13.84
N GLY A 156 -11.78 -15.43 -15.10
CA GLY A 156 -12.16 -16.72 -15.65
C GLY A 156 -13.66 -16.98 -15.72
N HIS A 157 -14.52 -15.99 -15.44
CA HIS A 157 -15.95 -16.10 -15.65
C HIS A 157 -16.31 -16.04 -17.13
N SER A 158 -17.34 -16.79 -17.56
CA SER A 158 -17.91 -16.60 -18.89
C SER A 158 -18.57 -15.22 -18.99
N LEU A 159 -18.65 -14.66 -20.20
CA LEU A 159 -19.31 -13.37 -20.41
C LEU A 159 -20.73 -13.33 -19.83
N LYS A 160 -21.52 -14.38 -20.05
CA LYS A 160 -22.89 -14.50 -19.52
C LYS A 160 -22.93 -14.50 -17.99
N GLU A 161 -21.93 -15.09 -17.37
CA GLU A 161 -21.80 -15.15 -15.92
C GLU A 161 -21.33 -13.82 -15.35
N ALA A 162 -20.37 -13.18 -16.01
CA ALA A 162 -19.92 -11.84 -15.68
C ALA A 162 -21.09 -10.82 -15.75
N GLU A 163 -21.88 -10.85 -16.79
CA GLU A 163 -23.08 -10.00 -16.92
C GLU A 163 -24.16 -10.31 -15.85
N ARG A 164 -24.29 -11.57 -15.45
CA ARG A 164 -25.20 -11.96 -14.36
C ARG A 164 -24.73 -11.43 -13.02
N GLN A 165 -23.44 -11.62 -12.70
CA GLN A 165 -22.84 -11.11 -11.47
C GLN A 165 -22.93 -9.58 -11.41
N LEU A 166 -22.69 -8.93 -12.53
CA LEU A 166 -22.85 -7.51 -12.65
C LEU A 166 -24.26 -7.02 -12.33
N ARG A 167 -25.28 -7.70 -12.87
CA ARG A 167 -26.67 -7.39 -12.49
C ARG A 167 -26.93 -7.60 -11.01
N ALA A 168 -26.32 -8.62 -10.40
CA ALA A 168 -26.43 -8.88 -8.97
C ALA A 168 -25.71 -7.79 -8.14
N LEU A 169 -24.53 -7.35 -8.56
CA LEU A 169 -23.79 -6.23 -7.95
C LEU A 169 -24.62 -4.92 -8.05
N ASN A 170 -25.24 -4.66 -9.19
CA ASN A 170 -26.09 -3.49 -9.37
C ASN A 170 -27.42 -3.58 -8.60
N ALA A 171 -27.96 -4.78 -8.42
CA ALA A 171 -29.17 -5.02 -7.61
C ALA A 171 -28.87 -5.03 -6.11
N GLY A 172 -27.66 -5.36 -5.73
CA GLY A 172 -27.16 -5.41 -4.36
C GLY A 172 -26.75 -4.05 -3.80
N HIS A 173 -27.62 -3.05 -3.88
CA HIS A 173 -27.59 -1.85 -3.03
C HIS A 173 -26.27 -1.06 -3.04
N GLY A 174 -25.78 -0.72 -4.22
CA GLY A 174 -25.02 0.48 -4.47
C GLY A 174 -23.97 0.91 -3.44
N GLN A 175 -23.11 -0.01 -3.01
CA GLN A 175 -21.96 0.40 -2.21
C GLN A 175 -21.07 1.27 -3.11
N SER A 176 -20.71 2.45 -2.64
CA SER A 176 -19.77 3.31 -3.34
C SER A 176 -18.34 2.73 -3.26
N SER A 177 -17.48 3.08 -4.22
CA SER A 177 -16.05 2.73 -4.17
C SER A 177 -15.41 3.24 -2.88
N ARG A 178 -15.77 4.44 -2.45
CA ARG A 178 -15.30 5.01 -1.17
C ARG A 178 -15.67 4.12 0.01
N ASP A 179 -16.92 3.67 0.09
CA ASP A 179 -17.37 2.85 1.21
C ASP A 179 -16.73 1.47 1.16
N ARG A 180 -16.54 0.90 -0.04
CA ARG A 180 -15.80 -0.34 -0.23
C ARG A 180 -14.35 -0.23 0.25
N MET A 181 -13.61 0.81 -0.17
CA MET A 181 -12.24 1.02 0.27
C MET A 181 -12.16 1.31 1.77
N ARG A 182 -13.15 1.99 2.34
CA ARG A 182 -13.20 2.22 3.78
C ARG A 182 -13.43 0.93 4.57
N LEU A 183 -14.17 -0.03 4.05
CA LEU A 183 -14.31 -1.36 4.67
C LEU A 183 -13.02 -2.18 4.56
N VAL A 184 -12.38 -2.18 3.39
CA VAL A 184 -11.10 -2.87 3.17
C VAL A 184 -10.03 -2.32 4.12
N PHE A 185 -9.94 -1.02 4.25
CA PHE A 185 -8.96 -0.32 5.09
C PHE A 185 -9.60 0.32 6.33
N LYS A 186 -10.48 -0.43 7.03
CA LYS A 186 -11.31 0.09 8.13
C LYS A 186 -10.52 0.75 9.26
N ASP A 187 -9.34 0.20 9.57
CA ASP A 187 -8.50 0.66 10.68
C ASP A 187 -7.40 1.64 10.22
N VAL A 188 -7.35 1.97 8.92
CA VAL A 188 -6.38 2.90 8.38
C VAL A 188 -6.84 4.35 8.55
N PRO A 189 -6.09 5.20 9.27
CA PRO A 189 -6.51 6.57 9.56
C PRO A 189 -6.77 7.41 8.31
N VAL A 190 -5.93 7.28 7.29
CA VAL A 190 -5.99 8.12 6.09
C VAL A 190 -5.94 7.27 4.83
N ILE A 191 -6.89 7.51 3.93
CA ILE A 191 -6.92 6.90 2.60
C ILE A 191 -6.95 8.05 1.58
N TYR A 192 -5.98 8.05 0.68
CA TYR A 192 -5.90 8.95 -0.47
C TYR A 192 -6.33 8.21 -1.73
N GLY A 193 -7.08 8.88 -2.59
CA GLY A 193 -7.55 8.32 -3.86
C GLY A 193 -8.33 9.35 -4.66
N PHE A 194 -9.00 8.92 -5.71
CA PHE A 194 -9.70 9.79 -6.64
C PHE A 194 -11.21 9.57 -6.58
N SER A 195 -11.97 10.65 -6.49
CA SER A 195 -13.44 10.63 -6.57
C SER A 195 -13.96 10.55 -8.02
N SER A 196 -13.07 10.71 -8.99
CA SER A 196 -13.36 10.68 -10.43
C SER A 196 -12.20 10.05 -11.19
N VAL A 197 -12.04 10.38 -12.47
CA VAL A 197 -10.94 9.90 -13.31
C VAL A 197 -9.60 10.34 -12.71
N ALA A 198 -8.73 9.38 -12.46
CA ALA A 198 -7.35 9.65 -12.02
C ALA A 198 -6.49 10.11 -13.22
N PRO A 199 -5.51 10.98 -12.99
CA PRO A 199 -4.51 11.28 -14.02
C PRO A 199 -3.66 10.05 -14.32
N LEU A 200 -3.10 9.98 -15.52
CA LEU A 200 -2.13 8.94 -15.89
C LEU A 200 -0.88 9.01 -15.01
N GLY A 201 -0.18 7.89 -14.86
CA GLY A 201 0.97 7.73 -13.99
C GLY A 201 1.98 8.87 -14.00
N PRO A 202 2.50 9.34 -15.16
CA PRO A 202 3.45 10.45 -15.19
C PRO A 202 2.90 11.77 -14.63
N VAL A 203 1.61 12.06 -14.85
CA VAL A 203 0.94 13.27 -14.32
C VAL A 203 0.67 13.12 -12.83
N ALA A 204 0.19 11.95 -12.40
CA ALA A 204 -0.01 11.63 -10.98
C ALA A 204 1.31 11.73 -10.21
N ALA A 205 2.39 11.15 -10.72
CA ALA A 205 3.72 11.20 -10.12
C ALA A 205 4.28 12.63 -10.05
N SER A 206 3.99 13.47 -11.04
CA SER A 206 4.37 14.90 -11.03
C SER A 206 3.67 15.66 -9.91
N ALA A 207 2.37 15.48 -9.77
CA ALA A 207 1.58 16.09 -8.71
C ALA A 207 2.02 15.60 -7.32
N LEU A 208 2.22 14.29 -7.17
CA LEU A 208 2.73 13.66 -5.96
C LEU A 208 4.12 14.20 -5.60
N SER A 209 5.00 14.34 -6.57
CA SER A 209 6.35 14.90 -6.39
C SER A 209 6.30 16.35 -5.89
N ALA A 210 5.39 17.15 -6.43
CA ALA A 210 5.18 18.51 -5.97
C ALA A 210 4.68 18.56 -4.51
N TYR A 211 3.73 17.68 -4.17
CA TYR A 211 3.21 17.54 -2.82
C TYR A 211 4.29 17.11 -1.82
N LEU A 212 5.04 16.05 -2.11
CA LEU A 212 6.09 15.54 -1.24
C LEU A 212 7.23 16.55 -1.05
N ARG A 213 7.57 17.30 -2.10
CA ARG A 213 8.56 18.39 -2.03
C ARG A 213 8.11 19.54 -1.14
N ALA A 214 6.85 19.97 -1.28
CA ALA A 214 6.30 21.09 -0.53
C ALA A 214 6.12 20.79 0.97
N ASN A 215 5.78 19.55 1.30
CA ASN A 215 5.51 19.16 2.68
C ASN A 215 6.77 18.66 3.42
N GLY A 216 7.92 18.60 2.74
CA GLY A 216 9.13 18.02 3.29
C GLY A 216 8.90 16.56 3.69
N ALA A 217 9.86 15.95 4.35
CA ALA A 217 9.64 14.68 5.03
C ALA A 217 8.85 14.92 6.35
N ARG A 218 7.63 15.49 6.25
CA ARG A 218 6.68 15.37 7.37
C ARG A 218 6.54 13.89 7.61
N GLU A 219 6.70 13.50 8.85
CA GLU A 219 6.51 12.13 9.29
C GLU A 219 5.12 11.70 8.78
N ILE A 220 5.13 10.82 7.78
CA ILE A 220 3.96 10.12 7.32
C ILE A 220 3.57 9.15 8.44
#